data_222b61697e4f439f4177e2e5744eff86
#
_entry.id   222b61697e4f439f4177e2e5744eff86
#
_cell.length_a   1.000
_cell.length_b   1.000
_cell.length_c   1.000
_cell.angle_alpha   90.00
_cell.angle_beta   90.00
_cell.angle_gamma   90.00
#
_symmetry.space_group_name_H-M   'P 1'
#
loop_
_entity.id
_entity.type
_entity.pdbx_description
1 polymer ?
#
loop_
_entity_poly.entity_id
_entity_poly.type
_entity_poly.pdbx_seq_one_letter_code
_entity_poly.pdbx_strand_id
1 'polypeptide(L)'
;MILLKQILVPIDFGEASEVALTYGRALAHTFGASLHVLHVMENPFLRPTAVDPFVLKAAAATHLRERLTDDDRAALHVTAALETADNPAEEIVKYAKAHAIDLVVMGTHGRGAMAQMLVGSVAEKVVRRAPCPVLTVRHPEHEFIVPDAADTTAHQD
;
A
#
# COMPACT_ATOMS: atom_id res chain seq x y z
N MET A 1 9.84 -18.79 15.52
CA MET A 1 8.50 -18.14 15.66
C MET A 1 8.54 -16.82 14.93
N ILE A 2 7.51 -16.52 14.13
CA ILE A 2 7.37 -15.22 13.46
C ILE A 2 6.40 -14.37 14.26
N LEU A 3 6.83 -13.18 14.65
CA LEU A 3 5.98 -12.20 15.32
C LEU A 3 5.85 -10.97 14.40
N LEU A 4 4.73 -10.88 13.69
CA LEU A 4 4.40 -9.82 12.76
C LEU A 4 3.23 -9.02 13.33
N LYS A 5 3.48 -7.78 13.75
CA LYS A 5 2.50 -6.93 14.43
C LYS A 5 2.04 -5.73 13.62
N GLN A 6 2.93 -5.17 12.81
CA GLN A 6 2.67 -3.94 12.07
C GLN A 6 3.06 -4.13 10.60
N ILE A 7 2.09 -4.05 9.71
CA ILE A 7 2.30 -4.16 8.27
C ILE A 7 1.98 -2.81 7.62
N LEU A 8 2.88 -2.34 6.76
CA LEU A 8 2.69 -1.12 5.97
C LEU A 8 2.51 -1.48 4.50
N VAL A 9 1.46 -0.97 3.88
CA VAL A 9 1.23 -1.04 2.45
C VAL A 9 1.17 0.37 1.87
N PRO A 10 2.25 0.85 1.26
CA PRO A 10 2.21 2.06 0.45
C PRO A 10 1.40 1.83 -0.81
N ILE A 11 0.49 2.74 -1.15
CA ILE A 11 -0.34 2.65 -2.35
C ILE A 11 -0.25 3.93 -3.18
N ASP A 12 -0.31 3.76 -4.50
CA ASP A 12 -0.37 4.85 -5.49
C ASP A 12 -1.62 4.76 -6.38
N PHE A 13 -2.58 3.90 -6.00
CA PHE A 13 -3.80 3.59 -6.74
C PHE A 13 -3.58 2.89 -8.09
N GLY A 14 -2.35 2.41 -8.37
CA GLY A 14 -2.03 1.59 -9.52
C GLY A 14 -2.29 0.11 -9.26
N GLU A 15 -2.33 -0.71 -10.34
CA GLU A 15 -2.62 -2.15 -10.26
C GLU A 15 -1.66 -2.91 -9.33
N ALA A 16 -0.36 -2.65 -9.42
CA ALA A 16 0.63 -3.31 -8.57
C ALA A 16 0.43 -3.00 -7.09
N SER A 17 0.07 -1.77 -6.73
CA SER A 17 -0.21 -1.41 -5.34
C SER A 17 -1.53 -1.99 -4.83
N GLU A 18 -2.53 -2.17 -5.68
CA GLU A 18 -3.77 -2.87 -5.32
C GLU A 18 -3.51 -4.36 -5.02
N VAL A 19 -2.68 -5.03 -5.82
CA VAL A 19 -2.24 -6.40 -5.54
C VAL A 19 -1.45 -6.46 -4.24
N ALA A 20 -0.52 -5.52 -4.01
CA ALA A 20 0.21 -5.41 -2.75
C ALA A 20 -0.72 -5.24 -1.55
N LEU A 21 -1.78 -4.46 -1.68
CA LEU A 21 -2.78 -4.29 -0.63
C LEU A 21 -3.52 -5.61 -0.32
N THR A 22 -3.84 -6.40 -1.34
CA THR A 22 -4.42 -7.73 -1.16
C THR A 22 -3.50 -8.66 -0.36
N TYR A 23 -2.20 -8.67 -0.66
CA TYR A 23 -1.21 -9.41 0.13
C TYR A 23 -1.10 -8.88 1.56
N GLY A 24 -1.06 -7.56 1.72
CA GLY A 24 -1.00 -6.93 3.04
C GLY A 24 -2.18 -7.31 3.93
N ARG A 25 -3.40 -7.32 3.39
CA ARG A 25 -4.62 -7.79 4.08
C ARG A 25 -4.50 -9.25 4.51
N ALA A 26 -4.16 -10.13 3.57
CA ALA A 26 -4.05 -11.56 3.84
C ALA A 26 -3.03 -11.85 4.95
N LEU A 27 -1.87 -11.20 4.90
CA LEU A 27 -0.84 -11.32 5.93
C LEU A 27 -1.30 -10.76 7.27
N ALA A 28 -1.98 -9.60 7.27
CA ALA A 28 -2.52 -9.02 8.49
C ALA A 28 -3.53 -9.94 9.16
N HIS A 29 -4.44 -10.53 8.40
CA HIS A 29 -5.38 -11.54 8.91
C HIS A 29 -4.68 -12.78 9.46
N THR A 30 -3.74 -13.34 8.70
CA THR A 30 -3.03 -14.57 9.10
C THR A 30 -2.25 -14.40 10.39
N PHE A 31 -1.60 -13.26 10.60
CA PHE A 31 -0.74 -13.01 11.76
C PHE A 31 -1.40 -12.19 12.85
N GLY A 32 -2.62 -11.72 12.66
CA GLY A 32 -3.27 -10.82 13.63
C GLY A 32 -2.57 -9.47 13.73
N ALA A 33 -2.01 -8.97 12.62
CA ALA A 33 -1.26 -7.73 12.58
C ALA A 33 -2.15 -6.52 12.31
N SER A 34 -1.73 -5.34 12.76
CA SER A 34 -2.30 -4.07 12.33
C SER A 34 -1.87 -3.74 10.92
N LEU A 35 -2.78 -3.19 10.12
CA LEU A 35 -2.57 -2.82 8.74
C LEU A 35 -2.52 -1.29 8.60
N HIS A 36 -1.40 -0.77 8.13
CA HIS A 36 -1.24 0.63 7.75
C HIS A 36 -1.29 0.74 6.23
N VAL A 37 -2.21 1.53 5.72
CA VAL A 37 -2.27 1.85 4.29
C VAL A 37 -1.90 3.31 4.11
N LEU A 38 -0.79 3.56 3.43
CA LEU A 38 -0.20 4.88 3.26
C LEU A 38 -0.23 5.30 1.80
N HIS A 39 -0.81 6.46 1.53
CA HIS A 39 -0.61 7.16 0.27
C HIS A 39 0.26 8.40 0.49
N VAL A 40 1.35 8.51 -0.25
CA VAL A 40 2.19 9.71 -0.26
C VAL A 40 1.88 10.50 -1.52
N MET A 41 1.24 11.63 -1.35
CA MET A 41 0.93 12.55 -2.43
C MET A 41 2.15 13.44 -2.70
N GLU A 42 2.53 13.59 -3.96
CA GLU A 42 3.52 14.61 -4.33
C GLU A 42 3.02 16.00 -3.93
N ASN A 43 3.94 16.86 -3.52
CA ASN A 43 3.60 18.20 -3.09
C ASN A 43 2.94 19.00 -4.24
N PRO A 44 1.65 19.31 -4.16
CA PRO A 44 0.93 19.96 -5.25
C PRO A 44 1.35 21.42 -5.48
N PHE A 45 2.07 22.02 -4.53
CA PHE A 45 2.60 23.38 -4.67
C PHE A 45 3.87 23.44 -5.54
N LEU A 46 4.52 22.29 -5.78
CA LEU A 46 5.72 22.22 -6.62
C LEU A 46 5.39 22.10 -8.12
N ARG A 47 4.17 21.71 -8.46
CA ARG A 47 3.71 21.62 -9.84
C ARG A 47 2.46 22.48 -10.03
N PRO A 48 2.49 23.47 -10.94
CA PRO A 48 1.31 24.25 -11.25
C PRO A 48 0.20 23.33 -11.76
N THR A 49 -0.89 23.25 -11.01
CA THR A 49 -2.10 22.55 -11.42
C THR A 49 -3.25 23.55 -11.48
N ALA A 50 -4.22 23.29 -12.38
CA ALA A 50 -5.44 24.09 -12.43
C ALA A 50 -6.40 23.78 -11.28
N VAL A 51 -6.10 22.77 -10.45
CA VAL A 51 -6.93 22.30 -9.34
C VAL A 51 -6.35 22.78 -8.02
N ASP A 52 -7.23 23.26 -7.15
CA ASP A 52 -6.84 23.67 -5.80
C ASP A 52 -6.18 22.51 -5.03
N PRO A 53 -4.99 22.72 -4.43
CA PRO A 53 -4.28 21.70 -3.65
C PRO A 53 -5.12 21.07 -2.54
N PHE A 54 -6.01 21.83 -1.91
CA PHE A 54 -6.90 21.29 -0.88
C PHE A 54 -7.92 20.31 -1.45
N VAL A 55 -8.43 20.59 -2.66
CA VAL A 55 -9.35 19.68 -3.38
C VAL A 55 -8.64 18.38 -3.75
N LEU A 56 -7.39 18.47 -4.24
CA LEU A 56 -6.57 17.30 -4.56
C LEU A 56 -6.33 16.43 -3.31
N LYS A 57 -6.00 17.05 -2.19
CA LYS A 57 -5.78 16.34 -0.92
C LYS A 57 -7.05 15.67 -0.41
N ALA A 58 -8.19 16.34 -0.50
CA ALA A 58 -9.49 15.78 -0.10
C ALA A 58 -9.87 14.58 -0.98
N ALA A 59 -9.65 14.68 -2.30
CA ALA A 59 -9.89 13.58 -3.23
C ALA A 59 -9.00 12.37 -2.95
N ALA A 60 -7.72 12.59 -2.70
CA ALA A 60 -6.78 11.53 -2.34
C ALA A 60 -7.18 10.84 -1.02
N ALA A 61 -7.60 11.60 -0.02
CA ALA A 61 -8.08 11.06 1.25
C ALA A 61 -9.35 10.21 1.08
N THR A 62 -10.25 10.61 0.20
CA THR A 62 -11.46 9.83 -0.15
C THR A 62 -11.09 8.53 -0.86
N HIS A 63 -10.26 8.59 -1.89
CA HIS A 63 -9.75 7.40 -2.58
C HIS A 63 -9.07 6.42 -1.64
N LEU A 64 -8.27 6.91 -0.71
CA LEU A 64 -7.60 6.07 0.27
C LEU A 64 -8.60 5.35 1.18
N ARG A 65 -9.62 6.05 1.67
CA ARG A 65 -10.66 5.45 2.51
C ARG A 65 -11.48 4.39 1.78
N GLU A 66 -11.76 4.60 0.50
CA GLU A 66 -12.51 3.66 -0.35
C GLU A 66 -11.77 2.34 -0.59
N ARG A 67 -10.43 2.32 -0.43
CA ARG A 67 -9.62 1.09 -0.53
C ARG A 67 -9.75 0.20 0.71
N LEU A 68 -10.25 0.72 1.81
CA LEU A 68 -10.46 -0.01 3.04
C LEU A 68 -11.93 -0.45 3.12
N THR A 69 -12.14 -1.76 3.17
CA THR A 69 -13.47 -2.35 3.29
C THR A 69 -13.99 -2.26 4.72
N ASP A 70 -15.29 -2.50 4.91
CA ASP A 70 -15.85 -2.61 6.25
C ASP A 70 -15.31 -3.83 6.99
N ASP A 71 -15.01 -4.91 6.25
CA ASP A 71 -14.36 -6.10 6.80
C ASP A 71 -12.95 -5.81 7.31
N ASP A 72 -12.18 -5.00 6.57
CA ASP A 72 -10.87 -4.54 7.05
C ASP A 72 -10.98 -3.82 8.38
N ARG A 73 -11.98 -2.93 8.50
CA ARG A 73 -12.20 -2.14 9.71
C ARG A 73 -12.73 -2.98 10.88
N ALA A 74 -13.51 -4.01 10.60
CA ALA A 74 -14.09 -4.88 11.61
C ALA A 74 -13.09 -5.93 12.12
N ALA A 75 -12.26 -6.47 11.23
CA ALA A 75 -11.39 -7.62 11.52
C ALA A 75 -9.94 -7.23 11.83
N LEU A 76 -9.51 -6.04 11.40
CA LEU A 76 -8.13 -5.56 11.55
C LEU A 76 -8.09 -4.19 12.22
N HIS A 77 -6.99 -3.93 12.94
CA HIS A 77 -6.64 -2.54 13.28
C HIS A 77 -6.06 -1.87 12.04
N VAL A 78 -6.88 -1.09 11.36
CA VAL A 78 -6.49 -0.43 10.10
C VAL A 78 -6.26 1.05 10.33
N THR A 79 -5.13 1.55 9.85
CA THR A 79 -4.79 2.96 9.78
C THR A 79 -4.68 3.38 8.32
N ALA A 80 -5.47 4.36 7.91
CA ALA A 80 -5.31 5.04 6.62
C ALA A 80 -4.53 6.33 6.84
N ALA A 81 -3.38 6.46 6.22
CA ALA A 81 -2.51 7.64 6.33
C ALA A 81 -2.30 8.28 4.97
N LEU A 82 -2.47 9.59 4.92
CA LEU A 82 -2.19 10.43 3.76
C LEU A 82 -1.10 11.44 4.14
N GLU A 83 0.05 11.33 3.50
CA GLU A 83 1.16 12.25 3.67
C GLU A 83 1.42 13.02 2.37
N THR A 84 2.05 14.18 2.49
CA THR A 84 2.48 14.98 1.36
C THR A 84 3.98 15.17 1.45
N ALA A 85 4.71 14.77 0.42
CA ALA A 85 6.17 14.86 0.42
C ALA A 85 6.74 15.02 -0.99
N ASP A 86 7.91 15.62 -1.08
CA ASP A 86 8.65 15.77 -2.33
C ASP A 86 9.32 14.47 -2.76
N ASN A 87 9.61 13.61 -1.80
CA ASN A 87 10.23 12.30 -2.00
C ASN A 87 9.39 11.20 -1.34
N PRO A 88 8.52 10.51 -2.10
CA PRO A 88 7.67 9.47 -1.56
C PRO A 88 8.43 8.33 -0.88
N ALA A 89 9.57 7.91 -1.41
CA ALA A 89 10.35 6.83 -0.83
C ALA A 89 10.88 7.18 0.57
N GLU A 90 11.36 8.40 0.75
CA GLU A 90 11.84 8.87 2.06
C GLU A 90 10.71 8.96 3.08
N GLU A 91 9.54 9.42 2.65
CA GLU A 91 8.38 9.50 3.54
C GLU A 91 7.86 8.11 3.96
N ILE A 92 7.85 7.13 3.04
CA ILE A 92 7.53 5.73 3.37
C ILE A 92 8.51 5.19 4.42
N VAL A 93 9.80 5.39 4.23
CA VAL A 93 10.84 4.94 5.19
C VAL A 93 10.69 5.63 6.55
N LYS A 94 10.43 6.92 6.55
CA LYS A 94 10.18 7.70 7.77
C LYS A 94 8.95 7.19 8.52
N TYR A 95 7.85 6.96 7.80
CA TYR A 95 6.63 6.38 8.36
C TYR A 95 6.89 5.01 8.97
N ALA A 96 7.60 4.13 8.25
CA ALA A 96 7.94 2.80 8.74
C ALA A 96 8.74 2.83 10.04
N LYS A 97 9.69 3.75 10.17
CA LYS A 97 10.46 3.96 11.41
C LYS A 97 9.58 4.49 12.55
N ALA A 98 8.76 5.51 12.28
CA ALA A 98 7.92 6.16 13.28
C ALA A 98 6.86 5.23 13.88
N HIS A 99 6.36 4.26 13.10
CA HIS A 99 5.29 3.34 13.50
C HIS A 99 5.79 1.92 13.81
N ALA A 100 7.09 1.73 13.94
CA ALA A 100 7.69 0.42 14.24
C ALA A 100 7.18 -0.69 13.31
N ILE A 101 7.15 -0.42 12.01
CA ILE A 101 6.67 -1.36 11.00
C ILE A 101 7.59 -2.58 10.93
N ASP A 102 7.00 -3.78 10.92
CA ASP A 102 7.71 -5.05 10.86
C ASP A 102 7.88 -5.56 9.42
N LEU A 103 6.96 -5.18 8.53
CA LEU A 103 6.95 -5.57 7.13
C LEU A 103 6.34 -4.47 6.26
N VAL A 104 7.04 -4.11 5.19
CA VAL A 104 6.48 -3.29 4.11
C VAL A 104 6.07 -4.21 2.96
N VAL A 105 4.85 -4.07 2.45
CA VAL A 105 4.36 -4.78 1.26
C VAL A 105 4.03 -3.74 0.20
N MET A 106 4.70 -3.79 -0.94
CA MET A 106 4.52 -2.77 -1.97
C MET A 106 4.67 -3.31 -3.39
N GLY A 107 4.02 -2.63 -4.33
CA GLY A 107 4.17 -2.90 -5.75
C GLY A 107 5.54 -2.48 -6.26
N THR A 108 6.09 -3.21 -7.22
CA THR A 108 7.38 -2.90 -7.85
C THR A 108 7.28 -1.79 -8.91
N HIS A 109 6.08 -1.55 -9.46
CA HIS A 109 5.82 -0.54 -10.48
C HIS A 109 4.80 0.46 -9.96
N GLY A 110 5.13 1.76 -10.08
CA GLY A 110 4.21 2.84 -9.85
C GLY A 110 3.32 3.12 -11.07
N ARG A 111 2.42 4.09 -10.93
CA ARG A 111 1.61 4.61 -12.04
C ARG A 111 2.52 5.14 -13.15
N GLY A 112 2.28 4.69 -14.38
CA GLY A 112 3.00 5.16 -15.57
C GLY A 112 4.40 4.60 -15.75
N ALA A 113 4.80 3.58 -14.99
CA ALA A 113 6.06 2.90 -15.20
C ALA A 113 6.05 2.18 -16.56
N MET A 114 7.14 2.35 -17.33
CA MET A 114 7.33 1.60 -18.57
C MET A 114 7.45 0.11 -18.27
N ALA A 115 6.79 -0.72 -19.08
CA ALA A 115 6.78 -2.18 -18.94
C ALA A 115 8.18 -2.85 -18.92
N GLN A 116 9.21 -2.09 -19.26
CA GLN A 116 10.61 -2.55 -19.34
C GLN A 116 11.40 -2.36 -18.04
N MET A 117 10.88 -1.62 -17.06
CA MET A 117 11.56 -1.44 -15.77
C MET A 117 11.20 -2.59 -14.83
N LEU A 118 12.19 -3.34 -14.39
CA LEU A 118 12.02 -4.47 -13.48
C LEU A 118 11.56 -4.04 -12.09
N VAL A 119 11.96 -2.87 -11.63
CA VAL A 119 11.58 -2.28 -10.32
C VAL A 119 11.42 -0.77 -10.48
N GLY A 120 10.34 -0.20 -9.94
CA GLY A 120 10.11 1.23 -9.93
C GLY A 120 11.07 1.98 -8.99
N SER A 121 11.29 3.26 -9.27
CA SER A 121 12.26 4.08 -8.50
C SER A 121 11.92 4.21 -7.01
N VAL A 122 10.64 4.28 -6.66
CA VAL A 122 10.19 4.35 -5.25
C VAL A 122 10.46 3.03 -4.56
N ALA A 123 10.07 1.90 -5.18
CA ALA A 123 10.27 0.57 -4.62
C ALA A 123 11.76 0.27 -4.39
N GLU A 124 12.62 0.59 -5.35
CA GLU A 124 14.06 0.41 -5.22
C GLU A 124 14.64 1.17 -4.01
N LYS A 125 14.27 2.43 -3.83
CA LYS A 125 14.74 3.23 -2.71
C LYS A 125 14.21 2.73 -1.36
N VAL A 126 12.95 2.29 -1.30
CA VAL A 126 12.36 1.71 -0.09
C VAL A 126 13.06 0.42 0.29
N VAL A 127 13.29 -0.49 -0.66
CA VAL A 127 14.02 -1.75 -0.42
C VAL A 127 15.41 -1.48 0.15
N ARG A 128 16.11 -0.48 -0.34
CA ARG A 128 17.46 -0.12 0.14
C ARG A 128 17.50 0.51 1.52
N ARG A 129 16.45 1.20 1.95
CA ARG A 129 16.47 2.09 3.13
C ARG A 129 15.47 1.72 4.22
N ALA A 130 14.53 0.81 3.95
CA ALA A 130 13.53 0.42 4.93
C ALA A 130 14.17 -0.16 6.20
N PRO A 131 13.58 0.12 7.38
CA PRO A 131 14.09 -0.41 8.65
C PRO A 131 13.70 -1.87 8.89
N CYS A 132 12.96 -2.49 7.98
CA CYS A 132 12.37 -3.83 8.07
C CYS A 132 12.38 -4.52 6.70
N PRO A 133 12.07 -5.83 6.65
CA PRO A 133 11.87 -6.54 5.38
C PRO A 133 10.82 -5.87 4.49
N VAL A 134 11.03 -5.98 3.19
CA VAL A 134 10.13 -5.45 2.17
C VAL A 134 9.72 -6.59 1.25
N LEU A 135 8.44 -6.88 1.19
CA LEU A 135 7.85 -7.79 0.20
C LEU A 135 7.41 -6.97 -1.00
N THR A 136 8.04 -7.21 -2.13
CA THR A 136 7.67 -6.55 -3.38
C THR A 136 6.74 -7.44 -4.21
N VAL A 137 5.70 -6.85 -4.76
CA VAL A 137 4.71 -7.54 -5.58
C VAL A 137 4.72 -6.94 -6.97
N ARG A 138 4.76 -7.80 -7.99
CA ARG A 138 4.70 -7.42 -9.40
C ARG A 138 3.39 -7.90 -10.01
N HIS A 139 2.77 -7.10 -10.83
CA HIS A 139 1.57 -7.45 -11.55
C HIS A 139 1.82 -7.44 -13.08
N PRO A 140 1.41 -8.45 -13.85
CA PRO A 140 0.80 -9.73 -13.39
C PRO A 140 1.87 -10.76 -12.97
N GLU A 141 1.58 -11.50 -11.91
CA GLU A 141 2.42 -12.60 -11.40
C GLU A 141 1.55 -13.72 -10.84
N HIS A 142 2.19 -14.87 -10.53
CA HIS A 142 1.53 -15.94 -9.82
C HIS A 142 1.15 -15.48 -8.40
N GLU A 143 -0.14 -15.57 -8.07
CA GLU A 143 -0.67 -15.24 -6.77
C GLU A 143 -0.88 -16.50 -5.94
N PHE A 144 -0.45 -16.47 -4.68
CA PHE A 144 -0.64 -17.59 -3.74
C PHE A 144 -1.74 -17.33 -2.70
N ILE A 145 -2.47 -16.22 -2.82
CA ILE A 145 -3.64 -15.95 -2.00
C ILE A 145 -4.80 -16.75 -2.55
N VAL A 146 -5.32 -17.63 -1.73
CA VAL A 146 -6.49 -18.46 -2.07
C VAL A 146 -7.70 -17.87 -1.34
N PRO A 147 -8.81 -17.58 -2.05
CA PRO A 147 -10.05 -17.16 -1.41
C PRO A 147 -10.51 -18.18 -0.36
N ASP A 148 -11.06 -17.72 0.73
CA ASP A 148 -11.66 -18.61 1.72
C ASP A 148 -12.80 -19.43 1.08
N ALA A 149 -12.92 -20.70 1.47
CA ALA A 149 -13.91 -21.62 0.88
C ALA A 149 -15.38 -21.15 0.99
N ALA A 150 -15.64 -20.14 1.83
CA ALA A 150 -16.95 -19.52 1.99
C ALA A 150 -17.35 -18.61 0.80
N ASP A 151 -16.38 -18.07 0.05
CA ASP A 151 -16.66 -17.20 -1.10
C ASP A 151 -16.95 -17.94 -2.41
N THR A 152 -16.69 -19.25 -2.44
CA THR A 152 -16.87 -20.07 -3.67
C THR A 152 -18.32 -20.48 -3.92
N THR A 153 -19.26 -20.24 -3.01
CA THR A 153 -20.66 -20.65 -3.14
C THR A 153 -21.60 -19.57 -3.69
N ALA A 154 -21.11 -18.35 -3.95
CA ALA A 154 -21.96 -17.22 -4.34
C ALA A 154 -22.06 -16.97 -5.86
N HIS A 155 -21.44 -17.80 -6.72
CA HIS A 155 -21.46 -17.60 -8.18
C HIS A 155 -21.83 -18.86 -8.97
N GLN A 156 -22.83 -19.62 -8.50
CA GLN A 156 -23.52 -20.62 -9.33
C GLN A 156 -25.04 -20.48 -9.13
N ASP A 157 -25.57 -19.49 -9.81
CA ASP A 157 -26.99 -19.50 -10.28
C ASP A 157 -27.10 -18.57 -11.49
#